data_c983ec9cbfebb994e126d1914f21662e
#
_entry.id   c983ec9cbfebb994e126d1914f21662e
#
_cell.length_a   1.000
_cell.length_b   1.000
_cell.length_c   1.000
_cell.angle_alpha   90.00
_cell.angle_beta   90.00
_cell.angle_gamma   90.00
#
_symmetry.space_group_name_H-M   'P 1'
#
loop_
_entity.id
_entity.type
_entity.pdbx_description
1 polymer ?
#
loop_
_entity_poly.entity_id
_entity_poly.type
_entity_poly.pdbx_seq_one_letter_code
_entity_poly.pdbx_strand_id
1 'polypeptide(L)'
;MHIVIMGCGRVGSALAQTLEQQGHTVAVVDQDPTAFRRLGSGFGGRRVTGVGFDQDTLREAGIEEAGAFAAVSSGDNSNIIAARVAREMFGIENVAARIYDPRRAEVYQRLGIPTVATVRWTADQMLRRLLPSGAEPLWRDPTGGVQLAEVHASPAWIGHKISRLQEETGVRVAFLTRLGEAVLPTSQTVLQEGDLVHVMMRTDQVDKVEAAFAEGPEEGGH
;
A
#
# COMPACT_ATOMS: atom_id res chain seq x y z
N MET A 1 -3.15 -22.34 -3.72
CA MET A 1 -4.34 -22.09 -4.54
C MET A 1 -3.92 -21.68 -5.95
N HIS A 2 -4.84 -21.75 -6.93
CA HIS A 2 -4.57 -21.25 -8.27
C HIS A 2 -4.85 -19.75 -8.35
N ILE A 3 -3.97 -18.99 -9.04
CA ILE A 3 -4.09 -17.52 -9.18
C ILE A 3 -3.87 -17.17 -10.63
N VAL A 4 -4.77 -16.37 -11.20
CA VAL A 4 -4.66 -15.87 -12.57
C VAL A 4 -4.26 -14.39 -12.55
N ILE A 5 -3.25 -14.03 -13.32
CA ILE A 5 -2.72 -12.67 -13.43
C ILE A 5 -2.86 -12.19 -14.87
N MET A 6 -3.58 -11.10 -15.09
CA MET A 6 -3.65 -10.41 -16.36
C MET A 6 -2.62 -9.28 -16.45
N GLY A 7 -1.72 -9.40 -17.41
CA GLY A 7 -0.61 -8.47 -17.68
C GLY A 7 0.73 -9.00 -17.18
N CYS A 8 1.67 -9.23 -18.09
CA CYS A 8 3.04 -9.68 -17.82
C CYS A 8 4.05 -8.50 -17.89
N GLY A 9 3.65 -7.34 -17.39
CA GLY A 9 4.54 -6.20 -17.17
C GLY A 9 5.43 -6.39 -15.95
N ARG A 10 6.10 -5.31 -15.52
CA ARG A 10 6.97 -5.33 -14.32
C ARG A 10 6.22 -5.78 -13.04
N VAL A 11 5.00 -5.30 -12.84
CA VAL A 11 4.20 -5.68 -11.67
C VAL A 11 3.73 -7.13 -11.77
N GLY A 12 3.16 -7.52 -12.92
CA GLY A 12 2.61 -8.87 -13.09
C GLY A 12 3.68 -9.96 -13.03
N SER A 13 4.85 -9.75 -13.61
CA SER A 13 5.95 -10.72 -13.54
C SER A 13 6.51 -10.85 -12.11
N ALA A 14 6.67 -9.73 -11.39
CA ALA A 14 7.12 -9.78 -10.00
C ALA A 14 6.09 -10.49 -9.10
N LEU A 15 4.80 -10.16 -9.26
CA LEU A 15 3.72 -10.81 -8.53
C LEU A 15 3.68 -12.31 -8.80
N ALA A 16 3.79 -12.72 -10.07
CA ALA A 16 3.78 -14.13 -10.47
C ALA A 16 4.92 -14.91 -9.82
N GLN A 17 6.13 -14.38 -9.85
CA GLN A 17 7.31 -15.01 -9.24
C GLN A 17 7.17 -15.11 -7.71
N THR A 18 6.68 -14.06 -7.06
CA THR A 18 6.48 -14.06 -5.61
C THR A 18 5.44 -15.11 -5.19
N LEU A 19 4.31 -15.17 -5.88
CA LEU A 19 3.25 -16.14 -5.57
C LEU A 19 3.69 -17.58 -5.82
N GLU A 20 4.46 -17.83 -6.86
CA GLU A 20 5.03 -19.15 -7.12
C GLU A 20 6.02 -19.57 -6.01
N GLN A 21 6.89 -18.65 -5.56
CA GLN A 21 7.79 -18.89 -4.43
C GLN A 21 7.05 -19.20 -3.12
N GLN A 22 5.85 -18.67 -2.97
CA GLN A 22 4.96 -18.95 -1.83
C GLN A 22 4.18 -20.28 -1.99
N GLY A 23 4.44 -21.03 -3.05
CA GLY A 23 3.81 -22.35 -3.28
C GLY A 23 2.43 -22.29 -3.92
N HIS A 24 2.06 -21.19 -4.56
CA HIS A 24 0.83 -21.08 -5.34
C HIS A 24 1.05 -21.52 -6.79
N THR A 25 0.01 -22.06 -7.44
CA THR A 25 0.00 -22.25 -8.89
C THR A 25 -0.43 -20.95 -9.56
N VAL A 26 0.29 -20.52 -10.58
CA VAL A 26 0.06 -19.23 -11.24
C VAL A 26 -0.12 -19.41 -12.74
N ALA A 27 -1.11 -18.71 -13.30
CA ALA A 27 -1.23 -18.51 -14.74
C ALA A 27 -1.11 -17.01 -15.05
N VAL A 28 -0.32 -16.66 -16.05
CA VAL A 28 -0.13 -15.27 -16.49
C VAL A 28 -0.66 -15.13 -17.91
N VAL A 29 -1.56 -14.16 -18.11
CA VAL A 29 -2.18 -13.83 -19.40
C VAL A 29 -1.61 -12.51 -19.89
N ASP A 30 -1.13 -12.48 -21.14
CA ASP A 30 -0.73 -11.24 -21.81
C ASP A 30 -0.99 -11.34 -23.32
N GLN A 31 -1.32 -10.23 -23.97
CA GLN A 31 -1.50 -10.16 -25.41
C GLN A 31 -0.18 -10.27 -26.18
N ASP A 32 0.91 -9.81 -25.58
CA ASP A 32 2.24 -9.86 -26.14
C ASP A 32 3.02 -11.06 -25.60
N PRO A 33 3.24 -12.12 -26.43
CA PRO A 33 3.98 -13.29 -25.98
C PRO A 33 5.44 -12.98 -25.59
N THR A 34 5.99 -11.86 -26.07
CA THR A 34 7.35 -11.45 -25.70
C THR A 34 7.45 -10.92 -24.27
N ALA A 35 6.31 -10.49 -23.68
CA ALA A 35 6.22 -10.03 -22.30
C ALA A 35 6.61 -11.13 -21.30
N PHE A 36 6.35 -12.40 -21.62
CA PHE A 36 6.65 -13.55 -20.77
C PHE A 36 8.15 -13.77 -20.51
N ARG A 37 9.04 -13.13 -21.29
CA ARG A 37 10.49 -13.14 -21.00
C ARG A 37 10.81 -12.60 -19.61
N ARG A 38 9.95 -11.73 -19.05
CA ARG A 38 10.11 -11.15 -17.69
C ARG A 38 9.92 -12.16 -16.57
N LEU A 39 9.22 -13.26 -16.85
CA LEU A 39 9.02 -14.33 -15.87
C LEU A 39 10.29 -15.15 -15.64
N GLY A 40 11.26 -15.09 -16.59
CA GLY A 40 12.48 -15.87 -16.52
C GLY A 40 12.28 -17.36 -16.84
N SER A 41 13.40 -18.08 -16.94
CA SER A 41 13.40 -19.52 -17.28
C SER A 41 12.95 -20.42 -16.14
N GLY A 42 13.03 -19.93 -14.90
CA GLY A 42 12.63 -20.69 -13.69
C GLY A 42 11.14 -20.67 -13.37
N PHE A 43 10.36 -19.84 -14.05
CA PHE A 43 8.90 -19.79 -13.81
C PHE A 43 8.21 -21.04 -14.39
N GLY A 44 7.66 -21.85 -13.50
CA GLY A 44 6.96 -23.12 -13.82
C GLY A 44 5.46 -22.96 -14.09
N GLY A 45 4.90 -21.74 -13.84
CA GLY A 45 3.49 -21.45 -14.06
C GLY A 45 3.09 -21.40 -15.54
N ARG A 46 1.78 -21.31 -15.79
CA ARG A 46 1.21 -21.27 -17.15
C ARG A 46 1.36 -19.88 -17.77
N ARG A 47 1.68 -19.82 -19.05
CA ARG A 47 1.73 -18.61 -19.88
C ARG A 47 0.64 -18.72 -20.94
N VAL A 48 -0.32 -17.80 -20.94
CA VAL A 48 -1.44 -17.77 -21.88
C VAL A 48 -1.38 -16.49 -22.70
N THR A 49 -1.28 -16.63 -24.03
CA THR A 49 -1.29 -15.48 -24.94
C THR A 49 -2.71 -15.17 -25.35
N GLY A 50 -3.22 -14.00 -25.00
CA GLY A 50 -4.58 -13.61 -25.36
C GLY A 50 -5.06 -12.34 -24.67
N VAL A 51 -6.31 -12.00 -24.94
CA VAL A 51 -6.98 -10.83 -24.35
C VAL A 51 -7.43 -11.20 -22.95
N GLY A 52 -6.89 -10.53 -21.92
CA GLY A 52 -7.06 -10.92 -20.53
C GLY A 52 -8.46 -10.69 -19.91
N PHE A 53 -9.43 -10.23 -20.68
CA PHE A 53 -10.85 -10.19 -20.31
C PHE A 53 -11.72 -11.03 -21.23
N ASP A 54 -11.10 -11.74 -22.20
CA ASP A 54 -11.79 -12.75 -23.00
C ASP A 54 -12.00 -14.01 -22.19
N GLN A 55 -13.22 -14.54 -22.24
CA GLN A 55 -13.61 -15.68 -21.41
C GLN A 55 -12.85 -16.96 -21.76
N ASP A 56 -12.62 -17.22 -23.05
CA ASP A 56 -11.94 -18.42 -23.48
C ASP A 56 -10.44 -18.37 -23.10
N THR A 57 -9.82 -17.19 -23.23
CA THR A 57 -8.47 -16.94 -22.72
C THR A 57 -8.37 -17.16 -21.21
N LEU A 58 -9.35 -16.67 -20.45
CA LEU A 58 -9.40 -16.87 -19.00
C LEU A 58 -9.61 -18.33 -18.61
N ARG A 59 -10.46 -19.08 -19.36
CA ARG A 59 -10.62 -20.52 -19.15
C ARG A 59 -9.33 -21.28 -19.45
N GLU A 60 -8.62 -20.94 -20.54
CA GLU A 60 -7.30 -21.51 -20.82
C GLU A 60 -6.31 -21.23 -19.66
N ALA A 61 -6.41 -20.08 -19.00
CA ALA A 61 -5.62 -19.76 -17.82
C ALA A 61 -6.07 -20.50 -16.54
N GLY A 62 -7.18 -21.25 -16.57
CA GLY A 62 -7.72 -21.98 -15.43
C GLY A 62 -8.49 -21.11 -14.45
N ILE A 63 -9.17 -20.07 -14.93
CA ILE A 63 -9.91 -19.13 -14.07
C ILE A 63 -11.02 -19.82 -13.25
N GLU A 64 -11.63 -20.87 -13.77
CA GLU A 64 -12.72 -21.62 -13.11
C GLU A 64 -12.25 -22.33 -11.82
N GLU A 65 -10.94 -22.62 -11.70
CA GLU A 65 -10.32 -23.23 -10.52
C GLU A 65 -9.55 -22.18 -9.67
N ALA A 66 -9.57 -20.93 -10.09
CA ALA A 66 -8.80 -19.89 -9.44
C ALA A 66 -9.45 -19.41 -8.13
N GLY A 67 -8.64 -19.28 -7.09
CA GLY A 67 -9.05 -18.65 -5.84
C GLY A 67 -8.80 -17.13 -5.80
N ALA A 68 -8.04 -16.59 -6.79
CA ALA A 68 -7.78 -15.16 -6.90
C ALA A 68 -7.47 -14.74 -8.35
N PHE A 69 -7.73 -13.45 -8.63
CA PHE A 69 -7.45 -12.84 -9.92
C PHE A 69 -6.84 -11.45 -9.74
N ALA A 70 -5.76 -11.15 -10.47
CA ALA A 70 -5.11 -9.84 -10.47
C ALA A 70 -5.04 -9.24 -11.87
N ALA A 71 -5.63 -8.06 -12.08
CA ALA A 71 -5.55 -7.31 -13.33
C ALA A 71 -4.52 -6.18 -13.20
N VAL A 72 -3.34 -6.34 -13.82
CA VAL A 72 -2.20 -5.45 -13.65
C VAL A 72 -1.57 -4.97 -14.97
N SER A 73 -2.34 -4.99 -16.06
CA SER A 73 -1.92 -4.45 -17.36
C SER A 73 -1.73 -2.94 -17.33
N SER A 74 -1.27 -2.35 -18.42
CA SER A 74 -1.07 -0.91 -18.54
C SER A 74 -2.35 -0.08 -18.71
N GLY A 75 -3.50 -0.74 -18.97
CA GLY A 75 -4.77 -0.06 -19.26
C GLY A 75 -5.77 -0.15 -18.12
N ASP A 76 -6.19 0.98 -17.53
CA ASP A 76 -7.20 1.02 -16.47
C ASP A 76 -8.50 0.37 -16.88
N ASN A 77 -9.01 0.69 -18.09
CA ASN A 77 -10.25 0.11 -18.58
C ASN A 77 -10.16 -1.40 -18.73
N SER A 78 -9.06 -1.91 -19.30
CA SER A 78 -8.85 -3.35 -19.46
C SER A 78 -8.76 -4.06 -18.11
N ASN A 79 -8.08 -3.46 -17.13
CA ASN A 79 -7.97 -4.00 -15.79
C ASN A 79 -9.33 -4.10 -15.09
N ILE A 80 -10.16 -3.06 -15.23
CA ILE A 80 -11.51 -3.07 -14.63
C ILE A 80 -12.42 -4.08 -15.31
N ILE A 81 -12.42 -4.13 -16.65
CA ILE A 81 -13.25 -5.10 -17.39
C ILE A 81 -12.86 -6.52 -16.98
N ALA A 82 -11.57 -6.83 -16.95
CA ALA A 82 -11.09 -8.15 -16.58
C ALA A 82 -11.45 -8.51 -15.11
N ALA A 83 -11.27 -7.57 -14.19
CA ALA A 83 -11.66 -7.77 -12.80
C ALA A 83 -13.16 -8.03 -12.63
N ARG A 84 -14.00 -7.32 -13.38
CA ARG A 84 -15.45 -7.56 -13.39
C ARG A 84 -15.82 -8.91 -14.00
N VAL A 85 -15.21 -9.26 -15.12
CA VAL A 85 -15.42 -10.57 -15.75
C VAL A 85 -15.04 -11.69 -14.79
N ALA A 86 -13.87 -11.61 -14.15
CA ALA A 86 -13.45 -12.61 -13.17
C ALA A 86 -14.43 -12.73 -12.00
N ARG A 87 -14.93 -11.62 -11.49
CA ARG A 87 -15.85 -11.61 -10.35
C ARG A 87 -17.28 -11.98 -10.71
N GLU A 88 -17.84 -11.34 -11.74
CA GLU A 88 -19.27 -11.47 -12.06
C GLU A 88 -19.60 -12.72 -12.85
N MET A 89 -18.68 -13.20 -13.70
CA MET A 89 -18.93 -14.36 -14.58
C MET A 89 -18.30 -15.65 -14.05
N PHE A 90 -17.15 -15.56 -13.36
CA PHE A 90 -16.44 -16.73 -12.82
C PHE A 90 -16.54 -16.85 -11.29
N GLY A 91 -17.17 -15.89 -10.61
CA GLY A 91 -17.40 -15.95 -9.16
C GLY A 91 -16.15 -15.80 -8.30
N ILE A 92 -15.08 -15.22 -8.84
CA ILE A 92 -13.83 -15.05 -8.07
C ILE A 92 -14.02 -13.95 -7.01
N GLU A 93 -13.95 -14.30 -5.74
CA GLU A 93 -14.11 -13.35 -4.64
C GLU A 93 -12.88 -12.45 -4.44
N ASN A 94 -11.68 -13.03 -4.54
CA ASN A 94 -10.42 -12.34 -4.34
C ASN A 94 -9.92 -11.72 -5.66
N VAL A 95 -10.42 -10.55 -5.99
CA VAL A 95 -10.05 -9.83 -7.21
C VAL A 95 -9.35 -8.52 -6.86
N ALA A 96 -8.26 -8.19 -7.56
CA ALA A 96 -7.60 -6.90 -7.45
C ALA A 96 -7.31 -6.30 -8.83
N ALA A 97 -7.56 -4.99 -8.98
CA ALA A 97 -7.27 -4.27 -10.21
C ALA A 97 -6.31 -3.11 -9.97
N ARG A 98 -5.26 -3.03 -10.76
CA ARG A 98 -4.36 -1.88 -10.79
C ARG A 98 -5.00 -0.75 -11.58
N ILE A 99 -5.07 0.44 -10.99
CA ILE A 99 -5.61 1.65 -11.60
C ILE A 99 -4.59 2.78 -11.49
N TYR A 100 -4.31 3.43 -12.60
CA TYR A 100 -3.39 4.58 -12.63
C TYR A 100 -4.09 5.87 -12.23
N ASP A 101 -5.33 6.09 -12.69
CA ASP A 101 -6.11 7.29 -12.38
C ASP A 101 -6.75 7.17 -10.98
N PRO A 102 -6.34 8.02 -10.01
CA PRO A 102 -6.87 7.96 -8.64
C PRO A 102 -8.39 8.19 -8.56
N ARG A 103 -8.94 9.05 -9.42
CA ARG A 103 -10.38 9.34 -9.43
C ARG A 103 -11.18 8.12 -9.86
N ARG A 104 -10.68 7.37 -10.84
CA ARG A 104 -11.27 6.10 -11.25
C ARG A 104 -11.17 5.05 -10.17
N ALA A 105 -10.02 4.95 -9.48
CA ALA A 105 -9.84 4.01 -8.39
C ALA A 105 -10.92 4.17 -7.30
N GLU A 106 -11.22 5.41 -6.89
CA GLU A 106 -12.29 5.70 -5.91
C GLU A 106 -13.68 5.23 -6.37
N VAL A 107 -14.01 5.48 -7.64
CA VAL A 107 -15.30 5.05 -8.20
C VAL A 107 -15.43 3.54 -8.18
N TYR A 108 -14.40 2.82 -8.59
CA TYR A 108 -14.44 1.36 -8.67
C TYR A 108 -14.38 0.68 -7.29
N GLN A 109 -13.69 1.27 -6.31
CA GLN A 109 -13.77 0.82 -4.92
C GLN A 109 -15.20 0.92 -4.36
N ARG A 110 -15.92 2.00 -4.64
CA ARG A 110 -17.34 2.14 -4.26
C ARG A 110 -18.24 1.10 -4.94
N LEU A 111 -17.87 0.61 -6.10
CA LEU A 111 -18.53 -0.49 -6.81
C LEU A 111 -18.07 -1.88 -6.32
N GLY A 112 -17.28 -1.92 -5.26
CA GLY A 112 -16.85 -3.16 -4.62
C GLY A 112 -15.71 -3.88 -5.34
N ILE A 113 -15.00 -3.24 -6.27
CA ILE A 113 -13.80 -3.81 -6.91
C ILE A 113 -12.57 -3.29 -6.16
N PRO A 114 -11.80 -4.14 -5.47
CA PRO A 114 -10.57 -3.72 -4.81
C PRO A 114 -9.58 -3.18 -5.85
N THR A 115 -9.18 -1.90 -5.68
CA THR A 115 -8.26 -1.22 -6.60
C THR A 115 -6.97 -0.81 -5.90
N VAL A 116 -5.86 -0.87 -6.63
CA VAL A 116 -4.55 -0.39 -6.18
C VAL A 116 -4.14 0.80 -7.04
N ALA A 117 -4.23 2.02 -6.48
CA ALA A 117 -3.86 3.27 -7.14
C ALA A 117 -2.35 3.52 -7.02
N THR A 118 -1.58 3.06 -8.01
CA THR A 118 -0.11 3.06 -7.94
C THR A 118 0.54 4.44 -8.11
N VAL A 119 -0.07 5.34 -8.88
CA VAL A 119 0.51 6.66 -9.21
C VAL A 119 0.54 7.56 -7.98
N ARG A 120 -0.57 7.65 -7.24
CA ARG A 120 -0.64 8.48 -6.04
C ARG A 120 0.37 8.02 -4.99
N TRP A 121 0.44 6.74 -4.72
CA TRP A 121 1.41 6.18 -3.79
C TRP A 121 2.86 6.49 -4.20
N THR A 122 3.19 6.31 -5.49
CA THR A 122 4.53 6.60 -6.00
C THR A 122 4.85 8.09 -5.93
N ALA A 123 3.90 8.97 -6.31
CA ALA A 123 4.07 10.41 -6.22
C ALA A 123 4.29 10.87 -4.77
N ASP A 124 3.51 10.35 -3.83
CA ASP A 124 3.66 10.63 -2.40
C ASP A 124 5.03 10.17 -1.88
N GLN A 125 5.55 9.01 -2.33
CA GLN A 125 6.90 8.56 -1.97
C GLN A 125 8.01 9.46 -2.54
N MET A 126 7.84 9.95 -3.77
CA MET A 126 8.80 10.88 -4.39
C MET A 126 8.77 12.25 -3.70
N LEU A 127 7.56 12.76 -3.41
CA LEU A 127 7.38 14.04 -2.74
C LEU A 127 8.07 14.06 -1.37
N ARG A 128 7.95 12.99 -0.60
CA ARG A 128 8.62 12.82 0.70
C ARG A 128 10.14 12.92 0.61
N ARG A 129 10.74 12.36 -0.43
CA ARG A 129 12.20 12.42 -0.62
C ARG A 129 12.69 13.78 -1.11
N LEU A 130 11.81 14.53 -1.79
CA LEU A 130 12.14 15.84 -2.33
C LEU A 130 11.93 16.97 -1.30
N LEU A 131 10.96 16.81 -0.42
CA LEU A 131 10.58 17.80 0.59
C LEU A 131 10.65 17.15 1.99
N PRO A 132 11.84 17.01 2.58
CA PRO A 132 12.00 16.40 3.90
C PRO A 132 11.64 17.39 5.03
N SER A 133 10.43 17.92 5.05
CA SER A 133 9.93 18.78 6.11
C SER A 133 8.46 18.50 6.38
N GLY A 134 8.15 18.20 7.64
CA GLY A 134 6.80 17.95 8.12
C GLY A 134 6.54 16.50 8.53
N ALA A 135 5.30 16.23 8.97
CA ALA A 135 4.85 14.90 9.36
C ALA A 135 4.72 13.99 8.11
N GLU A 136 5.68 13.10 7.91
CA GLU A 136 5.68 12.19 6.77
C GLU A 136 4.63 11.08 6.93
N PRO A 137 3.53 11.05 6.14
CA PRO A 137 2.55 9.99 6.22
C PRO A 137 3.12 8.68 5.66
N LEU A 138 3.31 7.71 6.55
CA LEU A 138 3.74 6.36 6.21
C LEU A 138 2.58 5.48 5.75
N TRP A 139 1.38 5.74 6.31
CA TRP A 139 0.15 5.02 6.00
C TRP A 139 -1.07 5.92 6.24
N ARG A 140 -2.13 5.70 5.48
CA ARG A 140 -3.46 6.30 5.68
C ARG A 140 -4.53 5.23 5.67
N ASP A 141 -5.56 5.42 6.49
CA ASP A 141 -6.73 4.57 6.47
C ASP A 141 -7.52 4.72 5.14
N PRO A 142 -8.37 3.76 4.77
CA PRO A 142 -9.15 3.83 3.52
C PRO A 142 -10.09 5.02 3.42
N THR A 143 -10.52 5.60 4.55
CA THR A 143 -11.38 6.80 4.56
C THR A 143 -10.57 8.09 4.40
N GLY A 144 -9.24 8.03 4.59
CA GLY A 144 -8.34 9.18 4.57
C GLY A 144 -8.44 10.06 5.82
N GLY A 145 -9.19 9.64 6.85
CA GLY A 145 -9.42 10.41 8.08
C GLY A 145 -8.30 10.30 9.12
N VAL A 146 -7.54 9.21 9.07
CA VAL A 146 -6.43 8.92 10.00
C VAL A 146 -5.17 8.56 9.23
N GLN A 147 -4.02 8.99 9.73
CA GLN A 147 -2.72 8.63 9.15
C GLN A 147 -1.72 8.23 10.24
N LEU A 148 -0.81 7.33 9.87
CA LEU A 148 0.45 7.10 10.57
C LEU A 148 1.52 7.96 9.90
N ALA A 149 2.24 8.75 10.68
CA ALA A 149 3.31 9.60 10.17
C ALA A 149 4.54 9.56 11.07
N GLU A 150 5.71 9.79 10.48
CA GLU A 150 6.92 10.12 11.21
C GLU A 150 6.94 11.63 11.47
N VAL A 151 7.17 12.03 12.71
CA VAL A 151 7.23 13.44 13.12
C VAL A 151 8.55 13.72 13.83
N HIS A 152 9.18 14.79 13.45
CA HIS A 152 10.39 15.28 14.13
C HIS A 152 10.01 16.01 15.41
N ALA A 153 10.47 15.49 16.55
CA ALA A 153 10.30 16.15 17.82
C ALA A 153 11.43 17.16 18.07
N SER A 154 11.07 18.36 18.51
CA SER A 154 12.04 19.34 18.99
C SER A 154 12.90 18.76 20.12
N PRO A 155 14.18 19.19 20.24
CA PRO A 155 15.01 18.80 21.37
C PRO A 155 14.39 19.08 22.75
N ALA A 156 13.45 20.02 22.83
CA ALA A 156 12.73 20.34 24.05
C ALA A 156 11.86 19.16 24.58
N TRP A 157 11.50 18.22 23.71
CA TRP A 157 10.77 17.00 24.12
C TRP A 157 11.66 15.89 24.69
N ILE A 158 12.99 16.00 24.53
CA ILE A 158 13.94 15.00 25.07
C ILE A 158 13.85 14.99 26.60
N GLY A 159 13.78 13.78 27.16
CA GLY A 159 13.62 13.58 28.60
C GLY A 159 12.16 13.58 29.10
N HIS A 160 11.19 13.93 28.26
CA HIS A 160 9.78 13.86 28.61
C HIS A 160 9.16 12.50 28.32
N LYS A 161 8.14 12.12 29.10
CA LYS A 161 7.41 10.88 28.87
C LYS A 161 6.55 10.95 27.61
N ILE A 162 6.45 9.85 26.91
CA ILE A 162 5.57 9.72 25.74
C ILE A 162 4.11 10.01 26.09
N SER A 163 3.65 9.67 27.29
CA SER A 163 2.30 10.00 27.76
C SER A 163 2.02 11.50 27.73
N ARG A 164 2.97 12.31 28.22
CA ARG A 164 2.85 13.78 28.19
C ARG A 164 2.80 14.31 26.76
N LEU A 165 3.69 13.84 25.90
CA LEU A 165 3.70 14.22 24.49
C LEU A 165 2.34 13.91 23.82
N GLN A 166 1.75 12.73 24.08
CA GLN A 166 0.42 12.36 23.56
C GLN A 166 -0.70 13.26 24.08
N GLU A 167 -0.65 13.62 25.35
CA GLU A 167 -1.65 14.48 25.99
C GLU A 167 -1.63 15.91 25.42
N GLU A 168 -0.46 16.50 25.27
CA GLU A 168 -0.30 17.88 24.80
C GLU A 168 -0.53 18.00 23.28
N THR A 169 -0.14 17.00 22.48
CA THR A 169 -0.26 17.05 21.02
C THR A 169 -1.53 16.42 20.45
N GLY A 170 -2.24 15.63 21.27
CA GLY A 170 -3.48 14.93 20.88
C GLY A 170 -3.27 13.73 19.96
N VAL A 171 -2.02 13.30 19.73
CA VAL A 171 -1.70 12.13 18.88
C VAL A 171 -1.69 10.83 19.70
N ARG A 172 -1.53 9.71 18.99
CA ARG A 172 -1.12 8.43 19.58
C ARG A 172 0.23 8.02 19.00
N VAL A 173 1.25 7.90 19.86
CA VAL A 173 2.54 7.37 19.45
C VAL A 173 2.37 5.86 19.22
N ALA A 174 2.56 5.45 17.97
CA ALA A 174 2.43 4.06 17.56
C ALA A 174 3.70 3.27 17.94
N PHE A 175 4.87 3.81 17.60
CA PHE A 175 6.17 3.26 17.98
C PHE A 175 7.25 4.36 17.84
N LEU A 176 8.41 4.07 18.40
CA LEU A 176 9.64 4.85 18.20
C LEU A 176 10.62 4.02 17.39
N THR A 177 11.45 4.67 16.58
CA THR A 177 12.66 4.02 16.06
C THR A 177 13.85 4.57 16.84
N ARG A 178 14.52 3.72 17.61
CA ARG A 178 15.68 4.03 18.45
C ARG A 178 16.86 3.21 18.00
N LEU A 179 17.94 3.86 17.60
CA LEU A 179 19.17 3.18 17.10
C LEU A 179 18.88 2.15 15.98
N GLY A 180 17.85 2.43 15.16
CA GLY A 180 17.46 1.54 14.06
C GLY A 180 16.49 0.41 14.44
N GLU A 181 16.12 0.27 15.71
CA GLU A 181 15.19 -0.74 16.20
C GLU A 181 13.83 -0.12 16.55
N ALA A 182 12.76 -0.85 16.26
CA ALA A 182 11.40 -0.42 16.61
C ALA A 182 11.12 -0.70 18.09
N VAL A 183 10.66 0.32 18.82
CA VAL A 183 10.29 0.26 20.24
C VAL A 183 8.83 0.62 20.40
N LEU A 184 8.02 -0.29 20.97
CA LEU A 184 6.65 0.00 21.37
C LEU A 184 6.65 0.76 22.71
N PRO A 185 6.16 2.02 22.73
CA PRO A 185 6.23 2.82 23.94
C PRO A 185 5.19 2.39 24.97
N THR A 186 5.56 2.50 26.24
CA THR A 186 4.63 2.46 27.38
C THR A 186 4.41 3.88 27.92
N SER A 187 3.50 4.04 28.87
CA SER A 187 3.29 5.34 29.56
C SER A 187 4.55 5.85 30.29
N GLN A 188 5.51 4.97 30.59
CA GLN A 188 6.76 5.30 31.26
C GLN A 188 7.93 5.54 30.30
N THR A 189 7.74 5.25 29.03
CA THR A 189 8.78 5.46 28.00
C THR A 189 9.12 6.95 27.90
N VAL A 190 10.40 7.28 27.95
CA VAL A 190 10.93 8.63 27.83
C VAL A 190 11.53 8.80 26.45
N LEU A 191 11.28 9.96 25.82
CA LEU A 191 11.87 10.32 24.53
C LEU A 191 13.35 10.60 24.71
N GLN A 192 14.18 10.01 23.85
CA GLN A 192 15.64 10.18 23.86
C GLN A 192 16.11 10.88 22.59
N GLU A 193 17.29 11.46 22.66
CA GLU A 193 17.94 12.04 21.50
C GLU A 193 18.16 10.99 20.40
N GLY A 194 17.78 11.35 19.17
CA GLY A 194 17.87 10.45 18.01
C GLY A 194 16.69 9.50 17.84
N ASP A 195 15.68 9.52 18.72
CA ASP A 195 14.43 8.79 18.48
C ASP A 195 13.66 9.39 17.31
N LEU A 196 13.20 8.55 16.39
CA LEU A 196 12.19 8.91 15.39
C LEU A 196 10.80 8.55 15.95
N VAL A 197 9.90 9.52 15.95
CA VAL A 197 8.57 9.34 16.57
C VAL A 197 7.53 9.06 15.49
N HIS A 198 6.91 7.88 15.57
CA HIS A 198 5.86 7.47 14.64
C HIS A 198 4.49 7.59 15.33
N VAL A 199 3.63 8.47 14.80
CA VAL A 199 2.35 8.83 15.44
C VAL A 199 1.15 8.55 14.54
N MET A 200 0.07 8.11 15.18
CA MET A 200 -1.26 8.09 14.58
C MET A 200 -1.95 9.41 14.88
N MET A 201 -2.43 10.10 13.84
CA MET A 201 -3.11 11.38 13.96
C MET A 201 -4.25 11.50 12.95
N ARG A 202 -5.15 12.44 13.18
CA ARG A 202 -6.17 12.81 12.19
C ARG A 202 -5.52 13.61 11.06
N THR A 203 -5.95 13.36 9.84
CA THR A 203 -5.39 14.03 8.64
C THR A 203 -5.66 15.54 8.64
N ASP A 204 -6.75 15.99 9.27
CA ASP A 204 -7.11 17.41 9.42
C ASP A 204 -6.35 18.15 10.54
N GLN A 205 -5.50 17.45 11.29
CA GLN A 205 -4.74 18.02 12.42
C GLN A 205 -3.23 18.05 12.19
N VAL A 206 -2.76 17.70 10.98
CA VAL A 206 -1.32 17.60 10.67
C VAL A 206 -0.56 18.85 11.04
N ASP A 207 -0.99 20.01 10.55
CA ASP A 207 -0.30 21.29 10.77
C ASP A 207 -0.21 21.65 12.27
N LYS A 208 -1.28 21.36 13.03
CA LYS A 208 -1.31 21.58 14.48
C LYS A 208 -0.34 20.65 15.21
N VAL A 209 -0.29 19.39 14.81
CA VAL A 209 0.62 18.40 15.41
C VAL A 209 2.07 18.76 15.12
N GLU A 210 2.39 19.13 13.89
CA GLU A 210 3.74 19.56 13.50
C GLU A 210 4.19 20.78 14.33
N ALA A 211 3.33 21.80 14.47
CA ALA A 211 3.62 22.96 15.30
C ALA A 211 3.91 22.57 16.75
N ALA A 212 3.07 21.73 17.37
CA ALA A 212 3.25 21.29 18.75
C ALA A 212 4.54 20.47 18.95
N PHE A 213 4.90 19.62 17.97
CA PHE A 213 6.16 18.89 18.01
C PHE A 213 7.39 19.79 17.84
N ALA A 214 7.28 20.85 17.04
CA ALA A 214 8.37 21.82 16.81
C ALA A 214 8.57 22.77 18.01
N GLU A 215 7.48 23.19 18.68
CA GLU A 215 7.54 24.14 19.81
C GLU A 215 8.07 23.48 21.09
N GLY A 216 7.75 22.23 21.33
CA GLY A 216 8.10 21.53 22.58
C GLY A 216 6.96 21.52 23.60
N PRO A 217 7.18 20.92 24.80
CA PRO A 217 6.15 20.84 25.84
C PRO A 217 5.78 22.22 26.37
N GLU A 218 4.49 22.41 26.69
CA GLU A 218 4.06 23.62 27.39
C GLU A 218 4.79 23.68 28.75
N GLU A 219 5.39 24.84 29.06
CA GLU A 219 5.99 25.07 30.36
C GLU A 219 4.86 24.97 31.41
N GLY A 220 4.81 23.84 32.12
CA GLY A 220 3.82 23.60 33.12
C GLY A 220 3.93 24.62 34.24
N GLY A 221 2.92 25.46 34.35
CA GLY A 221 2.74 26.25 35.58
C GLY A 221 2.69 25.27 36.76
N HIS A 222 3.54 25.51 37.73
CA HIS A 222 3.65 24.80 39.01
C HIS A 222 2.34 24.85 39.78
#